data_034e4a128be52152690684300f38fe9e
#
_entry.id   034e4a128be52152690684300f38fe9e
#
_cell.length_a   1.000
_cell.length_b   1.000
_cell.length_c   1.000
_cell.angle_alpha   90.00
_cell.angle_beta   90.00
_cell.angle_gamma   90.00
#
_symmetry.space_group_name_H-M   'P 1'
#
loop_
_entity.id
_entity.type
_entity.pdbx_description
1 polymer ?
#
loop_
_entity_poly.entity_id
_entity_poly.type
_entity_poly.pdbx_seq_one_letter_code
_entity_poly.pdbx_strand_id
1 'polypeptide(L)'
;MVSQKDSNVSDPSIGDINKIGTVAKILRVLQMPDGNLTIIIQGKKRFEIEKVISKKPFLTCSISELKEINPSVDNKKFIATIDSIKDLALKIIDENPSIPSEASFAIKNIHSNSFLVNFVSSNMNISAVSYTHLRAHETINRRV
;
A
#
# COMPACT_ATOMS: atom_id res chain seq x y z
N MET A 1 -9.64 1.12 -5.95
CA MET A 1 -8.80 0.11 -6.60
C MET A 1 -8.76 -1.12 -5.72
N VAL A 2 -8.97 -2.28 -6.31
CA VAL A 2 -8.75 -3.59 -5.70
C VAL A 2 -7.92 -4.44 -6.65
N SER A 3 -7.11 -5.34 -6.13
CA SER A 3 -6.35 -6.28 -6.93
C SER A 3 -7.14 -7.58 -7.13
N GLN A 4 -6.95 -8.20 -8.28
CA GLN A 4 -7.39 -9.57 -8.52
C GLN A 4 -6.57 -10.54 -7.69
N LYS A 5 -7.14 -11.69 -7.37
CA LYS A 5 -6.44 -12.81 -6.72
C LYS A 5 -5.59 -13.57 -7.72
N ASP A 6 -6.10 -13.72 -8.95
CA ASP A 6 -5.40 -14.34 -10.08
C ASP A 6 -5.43 -13.38 -11.27
N SER A 7 -4.26 -12.97 -11.74
CA SER A 7 -4.09 -12.04 -12.87
C SER A 7 -4.51 -12.63 -14.23
N ASN A 8 -4.66 -13.94 -14.33
CA ASN A 8 -5.04 -14.63 -15.57
C ASN A 8 -6.56 -14.57 -15.87
N VAL A 9 -7.36 -14.15 -14.90
CA VAL A 9 -8.81 -14.01 -15.07
C VAL A 9 -9.10 -12.73 -15.83
N SER A 10 -9.57 -12.83 -17.09
CA SER A 10 -9.82 -11.68 -17.95
C SER A 10 -11.04 -10.84 -17.52
N ASP A 11 -12.07 -11.47 -16.97
CA ASP A 11 -13.30 -10.82 -16.48
C ASP A 11 -13.56 -11.22 -15.02
N PRO A 12 -12.91 -10.57 -14.05
CA PRO A 12 -12.97 -10.98 -12.66
C PRO A 12 -14.34 -10.68 -12.04
N SER A 13 -14.92 -11.69 -11.42
CA SER A 13 -16.09 -11.58 -10.56
C SER A 13 -15.70 -11.06 -9.17
N ILE A 14 -16.69 -10.79 -8.30
CA ILE A 14 -16.43 -10.39 -6.92
C ILE A 14 -15.62 -11.43 -6.12
N GLY A 15 -15.72 -12.71 -6.47
CA GLY A 15 -14.96 -13.79 -5.84
C GLY A 15 -13.48 -13.77 -6.20
N ASP A 16 -13.13 -13.18 -7.34
CA ASP A 16 -11.79 -13.17 -7.92
C ASP A 16 -10.98 -11.94 -7.51
N ILE A 17 -11.60 -11.00 -6.80
CA ILE A 17 -10.93 -9.79 -6.29
C ILE A 17 -10.72 -9.87 -4.77
N ASN A 18 -9.75 -9.11 -4.29
CA ASN A 18 -9.50 -8.97 -2.86
C ASN A 18 -10.56 -8.08 -2.21
N LYS A 19 -10.96 -8.41 -0.98
CA LYS A 19 -11.95 -7.61 -0.23
C LYS A 19 -11.41 -6.25 0.19
N ILE A 20 -10.11 -6.15 0.40
CA ILE A 20 -9.45 -4.91 0.83
C ILE A 20 -8.87 -4.22 -0.40
N GLY A 21 -9.14 -2.93 -0.51
CA GLY A 21 -8.64 -2.09 -1.58
C GLY A 21 -8.19 -0.72 -1.09
N THR A 22 -7.80 0.12 -2.05
CA THR A 22 -7.36 1.49 -1.80
C THR A 22 -8.24 2.46 -2.59
N VAL A 23 -8.84 3.42 -1.90
CA VAL A 23 -9.45 4.60 -2.54
C VAL A 23 -8.34 5.39 -3.17
N ALA A 24 -8.43 5.61 -4.47
CA ALA A 24 -7.43 6.36 -5.21
C ALA A 24 -8.07 7.54 -5.94
N LYS A 25 -7.34 8.66 -5.97
CA LYS A 25 -7.68 9.81 -6.81
C LYS A 25 -6.99 9.67 -8.15
N ILE A 26 -7.74 9.78 -9.24
CA ILE A 26 -7.17 9.88 -10.59
C ILE A 26 -6.60 11.29 -10.73
N LEU A 27 -5.30 11.40 -10.96
CA LEU A 27 -4.60 12.65 -11.15
C LEU A 27 -4.56 13.05 -12.63
N ARG A 28 -4.26 12.07 -13.49
CA ARG A 28 -4.20 12.25 -14.94
C ARG A 28 -4.56 10.98 -15.68
N VAL A 29 -5.13 11.15 -16.87
CA VAL A 29 -5.30 10.12 -17.87
C VAL A 29 -4.55 10.57 -19.09
N LEU A 30 -3.61 9.75 -19.56
CA LEU A 30 -2.78 10.03 -20.72
C LEU A 30 -3.12 8.99 -21.79
N GLN A 31 -3.41 9.46 -22.99
CA GLN A 31 -3.55 8.60 -24.16
C GLN A 31 -2.18 8.45 -24.80
N MET A 32 -1.70 7.24 -24.91
CA MET A 32 -0.43 6.93 -25.51
C MET A 32 -0.57 6.81 -27.03
N PRO A 33 0.51 7.05 -27.82
CA PRO A 33 0.46 6.94 -29.28
C PRO A 33 0.07 5.53 -29.80
N ASP A 34 0.29 4.51 -29.00
CA ASP A 34 -0.08 3.11 -29.28
C ASP A 34 -1.57 2.80 -29.00
N GLY A 35 -2.36 3.83 -28.64
CA GLY A 35 -3.78 3.70 -28.31
C GLY A 35 -4.07 3.28 -26.88
N ASN A 36 -3.06 2.94 -26.09
CA ASN A 36 -3.21 2.58 -24.68
C ASN A 36 -3.50 3.81 -23.81
N LEU A 37 -4.19 3.58 -22.68
CA LEU A 37 -4.43 4.61 -21.68
C LEU A 37 -3.51 4.38 -20.47
N THR A 38 -2.73 5.41 -20.14
CA THR A 38 -1.96 5.46 -18.89
C THR A 38 -2.69 6.31 -17.87
N ILE A 39 -2.98 5.76 -16.71
CA ILE A 39 -3.70 6.45 -15.64
C ILE A 39 -2.74 6.67 -14.47
N ILE A 40 -2.51 7.94 -14.12
CA ILE A 40 -1.76 8.32 -12.92
C ILE A 40 -2.73 8.47 -11.78
N ILE A 41 -2.52 7.70 -10.73
CA ILE A 41 -3.40 7.64 -9.57
C ILE A 41 -2.62 7.91 -8.28
N GLN A 42 -3.32 8.45 -7.29
CA GLN A 42 -2.81 8.64 -5.94
C GLN A 42 -3.68 7.86 -4.95
N GLY A 43 -3.11 6.88 -4.26
CA GLY A 43 -3.77 6.22 -3.15
C GLY A 43 -4.05 7.18 -1.99
N LYS A 44 -5.22 7.05 -1.37
CA LYS A 44 -5.64 7.90 -0.26
C LYS A 44 -5.87 7.12 1.03
N LYS A 45 -6.81 6.19 0.99
CA LYS A 45 -7.27 5.45 2.17
C LYS A 45 -7.51 4.00 1.82
N ARG A 46 -7.33 3.11 2.78
CA ARG A 46 -7.74 1.71 2.62
C ARG A 46 -9.23 1.56 2.92
N PHE A 47 -9.85 0.63 2.24
CA PHE A 47 -11.26 0.28 2.47
C PHE A 47 -11.46 -1.23 2.39
N GLU A 48 -12.56 -1.68 2.98
CA GLU A 48 -13.08 -3.04 2.82
C GLU A 48 -14.38 -2.99 2.03
N ILE A 49 -14.55 -3.94 1.10
CA ILE A 49 -15.81 -4.12 0.36
C ILE A 49 -16.81 -4.79 1.28
N GLU A 50 -17.94 -4.13 1.51
CA GLU A 50 -19.05 -4.68 2.30
C GLU A 50 -20.05 -5.42 1.43
N LYS A 51 -20.51 -4.77 0.36
CA LYS A 51 -21.61 -5.27 -0.45
C LYS A 51 -21.46 -4.84 -1.92
N VAL A 52 -21.76 -5.73 -2.83
CA VAL A 52 -21.91 -5.41 -4.24
C VAL A 52 -23.25 -4.73 -4.47
N ILE A 53 -23.22 -3.58 -5.14
CA ILE A 53 -24.43 -2.81 -5.50
C ILE A 53 -24.85 -3.16 -6.93
N SER A 54 -23.93 -3.10 -7.88
CA SER A 54 -24.18 -3.40 -9.29
C SER A 54 -22.99 -4.09 -9.93
N LYS A 55 -23.27 -4.94 -10.91
CA LYS A 55 -22.25 -5.62 -11.74
C LYS A 55 -22.10 -4.98 -13.11
N LYS A 56 -23.11 -4.27 -13.59
CA LYS A 56 -23.13 -3.65 -14.93
C LYS A 56 -23.48 -2.15 -14.80
N PRO A 57 -22.90 -1.29 -15.64
CA PRO A 57 -21.90 -1.53 -16.69
C PRO A 57 -20.50 -1.84 -16.14
N PHE A 58 -20.23 -1.55 -14.87
CA PHE A 58 -19.01 -1.85 -14.13
C PHE A 58 -19.35 -2.23 -12.69
N LEU A 59 -18.45 -2.93 -12.05
CA LEU A 59 -18.63 -3.39 -10.67
C LEU A 59 -18.66 -2.19 -9.71
N THR A 60 -19.78 -2.00 -9.00
CA THR A 60 -19.93 -1.00 -7.94
C THR A 60 -20.21 -1.67 -6.61
N CYS A 61 -19.58 -1.16 -5.55
CA CYS A 61 -19.66 -1.74 -4.21
C CYS A 61 -19.89 -0.66 -3.16
N SER A 62 -20.57 -1.03 -2.07
CA SER A 62 -20.49 -0.31 -0.81
C SER A 62 -19.17 -0.65 -0.13
N ILE A 63 -18.53 0.36 0.44
CA ILE A 63 -17.23 0.22 1.09
C ILE A 63 -17.26 0.85 2.47
N SER A 64 -16.52 0.27 3.42
CA SER A 64 -16.19 0.87 4.71
C SER A 64 -14.73 1.28 4.76
N GLU A 65 -14.46 2.45 5.34
CA GLU A 65 -13.08 2.92 5.52
C GLU A 65 -12.38 2.11 6.62
N LEU A 66 -11.20 1.58 6.30
CA LEU A 66 -10.34 0.94 7.28
C LEU A 66 -9.52 2.02 8.00
N LYS A 67 -9.85 2.25 9.26
CA LYS A 67 -9.10 3.17 10.12
C LYS A 67 -7.74 2.55 10.44
N GLU A 68 -6.69 3.36 10.33
CA GLU A 68 -5.38 2.97 10.83
C GLU A 68 -5.39 2.95 12.35
N ILE A 69 -4.88 1.86 12.93
CA ILE A 69 -4.64 1.78 14.36
C ILE A 69 -3.22 2.23 14.60
N ASN A 70 -3.07 3.44 15.11
CA ASN A 70 -1.78 3.92 15.58
C ASN A 70 -1.60 3.49 17.04
N PRO A 71 -0.47 2.88 17.39
CA PRO A 71 -0.13 2.62 18.78
C PRO A 71 -0.10 3.94 19.57
N SER A 72 -0.34 3.86 20.89
CA SER A 72 -0.25 5.04 21.76
C SER A 72 1.12 5.70 21.65
N VAL A 73 1.14 7.02 21.76
CA VAL A 73 2.37 7.84 21.64
C VAL A 73 3.43 7.43 22.67
N ASP A 74 3.00 6.85 23.81
CA ASP A 74 3.87 6.42 24.91
C ASP A 74 4.41 4.98 24.75
N ASN A 75 4.10 4.30 23.66
CA ASN A 75 4.58 2.93 23.45
C ASN A 75 6.07 2.92 23.08
N LYS A 76 6.93 2.85 24.10
CA LYS A 76 8.39 2.84 23.97
C LYS A 76 8.90 1.75 23.01
N LYS A 77 8.27 0.57 23.02
CA LYS A 77 8.65 -0.53 22.11
C LYS A 77 8.37 -0.17 20.65
N PHE A 78 7.23 0.47 20.39
CA PHE A 78 6.88 0.92 19.04
C PHE A 78 7.84 2.00 18.56
N ILE A 79 8.14 2.99 19.39
CA ILE A 79 9.10 4.06 19.05
C ILE A 79 10.46 3.46 18.72
N ALA A 80 11.00 2.60 19.60
CA ALA A 80 12.28 1.95 19.37
C ALA A 80 12.31 1.11 18.07
N THR A 81 11.18 0.46 17.72
CA THR A 81 11.07 -0.28 16.48
C THR A 81 11.11 0.66 15.26
N ILE A 82 10.41 1.79 15.31
CA ILE A 82 10.43 2.80 14.24
C ILE A 82 11.83 3.38 14.06
N ASP A 83 12.51 3.70 15.15
CA ASP A 83 13.89 4.22 15.10
C ASP A 83 14.83 3.17 14.49
N SER A 84 14.71 1.91 14.90
CA SER A 84 15.48 0.82 14.29
C SER A 84 15.22 0.66 12.80
N ILE A 85 13.97 0.83 12.34
CA ILE A 85 13.63 0.79 10.90
C ILE A 85 14.32 1.95 10.17
N LYS A 86 14.33 3.15 10.74
CA LYS A 86 15.03 4.31 10.17
C LYS A 86 16.52 4.06 10.03
N ASP A 87 17.15 3.59 11.10
CA ASP A 87 18.58 3.34 11.13
C ASP A 87 18.99 2.28 10.11
N LEU A 88 18.25 1.16 10.05
CA LEU A 88 18.50 0.11 9.08
C LEU A 88 18.30 0.59 7.63
N ALA A 89 17.25 1.39 7.37
CA ALA A 89 17.01 1.94 6.06
C ALA A 89 18.12 2.89 5.62
N LEU A 90 18.61 3.76 6.51
CA LEU A 90 19.74 4.64 6.24
C LEU A 90 21.01 3.85 5.96
N LYS A 91 21.29 2.81 6.76
CA LYS A 91 22.44 1.93 6.54
C LYS A 91 22.40 1.23 5.18
N ILE A 92 21.22 0.72 4.77
CA ILE A 92 21.03 0.11 3.45
C ILE A 92 21.32 1.11 2.33
N ILE A 93 20.89 2.36 2.47
CA ILE A 93 21.13 3.42 1.48
C ILE A 93 22.63 3.72 1.40
N ASP A 94 23.30 3.88 2.54
CA ASP A 94 24.72 4.21 2.59
C ASP A 94 25.61 3.09 2.03
N GLU A 95 25.18 1.84 2.19
CA GLU A 95 25.92 0.65 1.69
C GLU A 95 25.58 0.30 0.23
N ASN A 96 24.54 0.89 -0.36
CA ASN A 96 24.11 0.57 -1.72
C ASN A 96 24.29 1.75 -2.69
N PRO A 97 25.37 1.73 -3.51
CA PRO A 97 25.64 2.81 -4.47
C PRO A 97 24.55 3.03 -5.53
N SER A 98 23.66 2.04 -5.72
CA SER A 98 22.54 2.17 -6.68
C SER A 98 21.38 3.01 -6.17
N ILE A 99 21.37 3.33 -4.88
CA ILE A 99 20.31 4.15 -4.27
C ILE A 99 20.82 5.59 -4.19
N PRO A 100 20.07 6.57 -4.75
CA PRO A 100 20.45 7.98 -4.65
C PRO A 100 20.56 8.45 -3.19
N SER A 101 21.58 9.25 -2.89
CA SER A 101 21.81 9.79 -1.52
C SER A 101 20.66 10.64 -1.01
N GLU A 102 19.86 11.22 -1.91
CA GLU A 102 18.64 11.98 -1.61
C GLU A 102 17.61 11.13 -0.86
N ALA A 103 17.64 9.81 -1.02
CA ALA A 103 16.76 8.90 -0.28
C ALA A 103 17.02 8.94 1.23
N SER A 104 18.29 9.12 1.66
CA SER A 104 18.64 9.30 3.08
C SER A 104 17.99 10.56 3.65
N PHE A 105 18.01 11.65 2.87
CA PHE A 105 17.36 12.90 3.27
C PHE A 105 15.83 12.72 3.38
N ALA A 106 15.23 12.02 2.43
CA ALA A 106 13.80 11.73 2.47
C ALA A 106 13.42 10.95 3.74
N ILE A 107 14.15 9.86 4.08
CA ILE A 107 13.88 9.05 5.28
C ILE A 107 14.03 9.88 6.57
N LYS A 108 15.07 10.71 6.68
CA LYS A 108 15.29 11.56 7.85
C LYS A 108 14.15 12.55 8.10
N ASN A 109 13.51 13.03 7.03
CA ASN A 109 12.43 14.01 7.09
C ASN A 109 11.02 13.42 7.16
N ILE A 110 10.88 12.09 7.18
CA ILE A 110 9.57 11.45 7.38
C ILE A 110 9.18 11.53 8.86
N HIS A 111 8.10 12.26 9.14
CA HIS A 111 7.54 12.40 10.49
C HIS A 111 6.41 11.41 10.78
N SER A 112 5.72 10.93 9.76
CA SER A 112 4.65 9.96 9.92
C SER A 112 5.18 8.53 9.97
N ASN A 113 4.97 7.83 11.08
CA ASN A 113 5.39 6.44 11.26
C ASN A 113 4.74 5.51 10.22
N SER A 114 3.44 5.68 9.96
CA SER A 114 2.74 4.91 8.92
C SER A 114 3.30 5.19 7.52
N PHE A 115 3.66 6.44 7.23
CA PHE A 115 4.26 6.78 5.95
C PHE A 115 5.67 6.17 5.83
N LEU A 116 6.47 6.22 6.90
CA LEU A 116 7.80 5.60 6.92
C LEU A 116 7.74 4.10 6.62
N VAL A 117 6.89 3.37 7.35
CA VAL A 117 6.74 1.93 7.15
C VAL A 117 6.29 1.61 5.73
N ASN A 118 5.32 2.36 5.21
CA ASN A 118 4.83 2.18 3.84
C ASN A 118 5.92 2.51 2.81
N PHE A 119 6.67 3.59 3.02
CA PHE A 119 7.76 4.00 2.13
C PHE A 119 8.87 2.95 2.08
N VAL A 120 9.36 2.51 3.22
CA VAL A 120 10.39 1.47 3.30
C VAL A 120 9.89 0.18 2.66
N SER A 121 8.68 -0.29 3.03
CA SER A 121 8.11 -1.53 2.49
C SER A 121 7.91 -1.50 0.98
N SER A 122 7.54 -0.35 0.40
CA SER A 122 7.33 -0.23 -1.06
C SER A 122 8.64 -0.19 -1.85
N ASN A 123 9.76 0.13 -1.19
CA ASN A 123 11.09 0.16 -1.81
C ASN A 123 11.91 -1.10 -1.50
N MET A 124 11.38 -2.03 -0.72
CA MET A 124 12.02 -3.34 -0.53
C MET A 124 11.90 -4.18 -1.78
N ASN A 125 13.01 -4.77 -2.22
CA ASN A 125 13.01 -5.71 -3.35
C ASN A 125 12.55 -7.09 -2.90
N ILE A 126 11.26 -7.21 -2.61
CA ILE A 126 10.61 -8.46 -2.18
C ILE A 126 9.53 -8.85 -3.17
N SER A 127 9.22 -10.15 -3.24
CA SER A 127 8.13 -10.63 -4.09
C SER A 127 6.78 -10.03 -3.65
N ALA A 128 5.86 -9.86 -4.59
CA ALA A 128 4.51 -9.37 -4.30
C ALA A 128 3.79 -10.23 -3.24
N VAL A 129 4.05 -11.53 -3.21
CA VAL A 129 3.52 -12.46 -2.20
C VAL A 129 4.06 -12.13 -0.81
N SER A 130 5.36 -11.88 -0.68
CA SER A 130 5.98 -11.50 0.61
C SER A 130 5.47 -10.14 1.10
N TYR A 131 5.26 -9.19 0.19
CA TYR A 131 4.70 -7.88 0.51
C TYR A 131 3.25 -7.99 1.02
N THR A 132 2.42 -8.78 0.38
CA THR A 132 1.04 -9.02 0.82
C THR A 132 0.98 -9.77 2.15
N HIS A 133 1.92 -10.68 2.41
CA HIS A 133 2.04 -11.40 3.68
C HIS A 133 2.40 -10.47 4.84
N LEU A 134 3.35 -9.56 4.67
CA LEU A 134 3.69 -8.55 5.67
C LEU A 134 2.48 -7.69 6.04
N ARG A 135 1.68 -7.29 5.04
CA ARG A 135 0.45 -6.52 5.27
C ARG A 135 -0.73 -7.34 5.81
N ALA A 136 -0.83 -8.62 5.46
CA ALA A 136 -1.88 -9.49 5.98
C ALA A 136 -1.70 -9.78 7.49
N HIS A 137 -0.47 -9.86 7.96
CA HIS A 137 -0.18 -10.02 9.41
C HIS A 137 -0.71 -8.86 10.26
N GLU A 138 -0.75 -7.65 9.72
CA GLU A 138 -1.35 -6.50 10.42
C GLU A 138 -2.88 -6.61 10.54
N THR A 139 -3.53 -7.36 9.65
CA THR A 139 -5.01 -7.54 9.65
C THR A 139 -5.47 -8.72 10.50
N ILE A 140 -4.65 -9.74 10.69
CA ILE A 140 -5.00 -10.94 11.47
C ILE A 140 -4.99 -10.67 12.98
N ASN A 141 -4.13 -9.79 13.48
CA ASN A 141 -4.11 -9.38 14.89
C ASN A 141 -5.29 -8.49 15.33
N ARG A 142 -6.27 -8.24 14.43
CA ARG A 142 -7.48 -7.46 14.74
C ARG A 142 -8.70 -8.27 15.14
N ARG A 143 -8.57 -9.60 15.28
CA ARG A 143 -9.69 -10.49 15.67
C ARG A 143 -9.51 -11.10 17.06
N VAL A 144 -9.07 -10.30 18.02
CA VAL A 144 -9.19 -10.64 19.45
C VAL A 144 -9.85 -9.48 20.16
#